data_2845f0aaa006dd250fe525ded92e0ae2
#
_entry.id   2845f0aaa006dd250fe525ded92e0ae2
#
_cell.length_a   1.000
_cell.length_b   1.000
_cell.length_c   1.000
_cell.angle_alpha   90.00
_cell.angle_beta   90.00
_cell.angle_gamma   90.00
#
_symmetry.space_group_name_H-M   'P 1'
#
loop_
_entity.id
_entity.type
_entity.pdbx_description
1 polymer ?
#
loop_
_entity_poly.entity_id
_entity_poly.type
_entity_poly.pdbx_seq_one_letter_code
_entity_poly.pdbx_strand_id
1 'polypeptide(L)'
;EKKAGFDQVRTPHLTKGTIYERSGHLEHYKDSMYPEMSIDGADYYVKPMNCPHHHKIFSAIPRSYRDMPVRLSEYGTCYRYEKSGQLFGLMRVRSLQMNDAHIYCSADQFKEEFINVCKMYLEYFELFDIKKYTMRLSLHDKKHLGDKYVDEPELWLETEQWVREALDEGGFNYIEVPGEAAFYGPKIDVQVWSAIGKEFTLATNQVDFVVPERFDLSYKDKNGNQQTPICIHRAPLSTHERFIGFLIEHFGGNFPLWLAPVQVAVLPVSEKVNDYARNITNKLIDHDIRAMLDDRSDKVGAKIRKAEINRVNVMLIVGPKEQENNTVSVRRKFSGDLGTVDQDILLSTLVNEIKDRSLTHS
;
A
#
# COMPACT_ATOMS: atom_id res chain seq x y z
N GLU A 1 0.14 -8.13 -6.28
CA GLU A 1 0.84 -7.58 -7.45
C GLU A 1 1.50 -8.67 -8.30
N LYS A 2 2.34 -9.53 -7.72
CA LYS A 2 2.95 -10.65 -8.48
C LYS A 2 1.93 -11.55 -9.17
N LYS A 3 0.81 -11.89 -8.50
CA LYS A 3 -0.29 -12.68 -9.10
C LYS A 3 -1.02 -11.92 -10.21
N ALA A 4 -1.06 -10.59 -10.14
CA ALA A 4 -1.66 -9.72 -11.15
C ALA A 4 -0.70 -9.39 -12.31
N GLY A 5 0.48 -10.02 -12.37
CA GLY A 5 1.43 -9.89 -13.46
C GLY A 5 2.25 -8.60 -13.45
N PHE A 6 2.50 -8.01 -12.25
CA PHE A 6 3.40 -6.87 -12.12
C PHE A 6 4.84 -7.32 -11.95
N ASP A 7 5.73 -6.71 -12.72
CA ASP A 7 7.18 -6.79 -12.53
C ASP A 7 7.61 -5.81 -11.43
N GLN A 8 8.23 -6.35 -10.39
CA GLN A 8 8.74 -5.52 -9.31
C GLN A 8 10.09 -4.91 -9.69
N VAL A 9 10.18 -3.58 -9.63
CA VAL A 9 11.39 -2.81 -9.91
C VAL A 9 11.85 -2.03 -8.68
N ARG A 10 13.09 -1.55 -8.72
CA ARG A 10 13.63 -0.65 -7.71
C ARG A 10 14.48 0.43 -8.38
N THR A 11 14.15 1.68 -8.12
CA THR A 11 14.76 2.83 -8.79
C THR A 11 15.62 3.69 -7.84
N PRO A 12 16.60 4.43 -8.35
CA PRO A 12 17.49 5.27 -7.53
C PRO A 12 16.72 6.36 -6.77
N HIS A 13 17.20 6.68 -5.56
CA HIS A 13 16.64 7.77 -4.74
C HIS A 13 17.13 9.14 -5.19
N LEU A 14 18.29 9.20 -5.82
CA LEU A 14 18.96 10.41 -6.25
C LEU A 14 19.16 10.36 -7.76
N THR A 15 18.79 11.43 -8.47
CA THR A 15 18.95 11.50 -9.92
C THR A 15 19.18 12.93 -10.41
N LYS A 16 19.68 13.08 -11.62
CA LYS A 16 19.88 14.39 -12.27
C LYS A 16 18.55 15.08 -12.56
N GLY A 17 18.54 16.42 -12.46
CA GLY A 17 17.36 17.25 -12.68
C GLY A 17 16.72 17.09 -14.07
N THR A 18 17.51 16.73 -15.09
CA THR A 18 17.02 16.56 -16.47
C THR A 18 15.84 15.61 -16.63
N ILE A 19 15.71 14.59 -15.75
CA ILE A 19 14.55 13.69 -15.78
C ILE A 19 13.27 14.39 -15.29
N TYR A 20 13.40 15.33 -14.35
CA TYR A 20 12.30 16.10 -13.79
C TYR A 20 11.92 17.31 -14.63
N GLU A 21 12.86 17.88 -15.39
CA GLU A 21 12.58 18.84 -16.46
C GLU A 21 11.72 18.17 -17.52
N ARG A 22 12.14 17.00 -18.02
CA ARG A 22 11.42 16.26 -19.06
C ARG A 22 10.01 15.88 -18.64
N SER A 23 9.82 15.43 -17.42
CA SER A 23 8.51 15.02 -16.88
C SER A 23 7.61 16.18 -16.49
N GLY A 24 8.11 17.43 -16.49
CA GLY A 24 7.38 18.61 -16.04
C GLY A 24 7.30 18.78 -14.52
N HIS A 25 7.98 17.94 -13.73
CA HIS A 25 7.94 18.07 -12.26
C HIS A 25 8.58 19.36 -11.75
N LEU A 26 9.66 19.85 -12.39
CA LEU A 26 10.27 21.12 -12.02
C LEU A 26 9.41 22.33 -12.39
N GLU A 27 8.51 22.20 -13.36
CA GLU A 27 7.55 23.22 -13.75
C GLU A 27 6.32 23.27 -12.83
N HIS A 28 5.70 22.10 -12.55
CA HIS A 28 4.39 22.03 -11.90
C HIS A 28 4.42 21.51 -10.45
N TYR A 29 5.56 20.99 -9.98
CA TYR A 29 5.67 20.32 -8.68
C TYR A 29 6.87 20.76 -7.83
N LYS A 30 7.63 21.77 -8.27
CA LYS A 30 8.90 22.22 -7.65
C LYS A 30 8.74 22.54 -6.16
N ASP A 31 7.64 23.18 -5.77
CA ASP A 31 7.38 23.57 -4.37
C ASP A 31 7.27 22.39 -3.40
N SER A 32 6.98 21.20 -3.92
CA SER A 32 6.89 19.96 -3.14
C SER A 32 8.16 19.10 -3.23
N MET A 33 9.17 19.54 -3.96
CA MET A 33 10.45 18.87 -4.07
C MET A 33 11.47 19.45 -3.09
N TYR A 34 12.37 18.61 -2.59
CA TYR A 34 13.55 19.10 -1.90
C TYR A 34 14.42 19.92 -2.88
N PRO A 35 15.12 20.97 -2.39
CA PRO A 35 16.01 21.75 -3.22
C PRO A 35 17.07 20.86 -3.92
N GLU A 36 17.57 21.37 -5.03
CA GLU A 36 18.66 20.75 -5.77
C GLU A 36 19.95 20.66 -4.92
N MET A 37 20.73 19.62 -5.23
CA MET A 37 22.11 19.47 -4.76
C MET A 37 23.02 19.62 -5.96
N SER A 38 23.78 20.70 -6.02
CA SER A 38 24.75 20.91 -7.11
C SER A 38 26.01 20.10 -6.86
N ILE A 39 26.28 19.14 -7.73
CA ILE A 39 27.44 18.23 -7.67
C ILE A 39 28.11 18.23 -9.04
N ASP A 40 29.39 18.63 -9.09
CA ASP A 40 30.21 18.65 -10.32
C ASP A 40 29.55 19.39 -11.50
N GLY A 41 28.84 20.49 -11.21
CA GLY A 41 28.17 21.31 -12.23
C GLY A 41 26.84 20.75 -12.74
N ALA A 42 26.31 19.74 -12.10
CA ALA A 42 24.97 19.18 -12.39
C ALA A 42 24.09 19.22 -11.15
N ASP A 43 22.81 19.50 -11.34
CA ASP A 43 21.82 19.51 -10.27
C ASP A 43 21.19 18.13 -10.10
N TYR A 44 21.23 17.63 -8.87
CA TYR A 44 20.62 16.37 -8.44
C TYR A 44 19.48 16.64 -7.47
N TYR A 45 18.47 15.79 -7.54
CA TYR A 45 17.28 15.85 -6.67
C TYR A 45 17.06 14.49 -6.02
N VAL A 46 16.56 14.51 -4.78
CA VAL A 46 15.96 13.31 -4.20
C VAL A 46 14.60 13.08 -4.85
N LYS A 47 14.27 11.82 -5.10
CA LYS A 47 13.10 11.37 -5.86
C LYS A 47 11.77 11.78 -5.19
N PRO A 48 10.94 12.63 -5.80
CA PRO A 48 9.60 12.98 -5.27
C PRO A 48 8.52 11.95 -5.65
N MET A 49 8.72 11.26 -6.78
CA MET A 49 7.81 10.27 -7.38
C MET A 49 8.57 9.20 -8.15
N ASN A 50 7.96 8.04 -8.39
CA ASN A 50 8.57 6.91 -9.10
C ASN A 50 8.39 6.99 -10.62
N CYS A 51 7.33 7.65 -11.10
CA CYS A 51 6.91 7.65 -12.51
C CYS A 51 8.03 7.99 -13.52
N PRO A 52 8.87 9.03 -13.36
CA PRO A 52 9.89 9.34 -14.35
C PRO A 52 10.92 8.22 -14.52
N HIS A 53 11.21 7.48 -13.45
CA HIS A 53 12.11 6.35 -13.48
C HIS A 53 11.50 5.14 -14.19
N HIS A 54 10.20 4.85 -13.94
CA HIS A 54 9.48 3.78 -14.62
C HIS A 54 9.39 4.05 -16.13
N HIS A 55 9.19 5.30 -16.55
CA HIS A 55 9.24 5.68 -17.96
C HIS A 55 10.59 5.38 -18.58
N LYS A 56 11.69 5.61 -17.85
CA LYS A 56 13.03 5.24 -18.31
C LYS A 56 13.24 3.72 -18.43
N ILE A 57 12.68 2.93 -17.50
CA ILE A 57 12.71 1.47 -17.59
C ILE A 57 11.91 1.00 -18.81
N PHE A 58 10.72 1.55 -19.04
CA PHE A 58 9.91 1.20 -20.21
C PHE A 58 10.66 1.51 -21.52
N SER A 59 11.25 2.70 -21.63
CA SER A 59 11.97 3.14 -22.84
C SER A 59 13.29 2.42 -23.11
N ALA A 60 13.84 1.71 -22.13
CA ALA A 60 15.13 1.03 -22.26
C ALA A 60 15.09 -0.18 -23.22
N ILE A 61 13.91 -0.74 -23.50
CA ILE A 61 13.71 -1.93 -24.34
C ILE A 61 12.71 -1.61 -25.43
N PRO A 62 13.04 -1.79 -26.73
CA PRO A 62 12.06 -1.68 -27.81
C PRO A 62 10.89 -2.64 -27.59
N ARG A 63 9.66 -2.15 -27.79
CA ARG A 63 8.45 -2.92 -27.50
C ARG A 63 7.53 -3.01 -28.70
N SER A 64 6.71 -4.04 -28.70
CA SER A 64 5.63 -4.26 -29.67
C SER A 64 4.28 -4.48 -28.96
N TYR A 65 3.21 -4.52 -29.70
CA TYR A 65 1.87 -4.84 -29.18
C TYR A 65 1.81 -6.18 -28.42
N ARG A 66 2.74 -7.10 -28.67
CA ARG A 66 2.80 -8.42 -27.99
C ARG A 66 3.38 -8.32 -26.59
N ASP A 67 4.11 -7.25 -26.31
CA ASP A 67 4.73 -6.99 -25.02
C ASP A 67 3.80 -6.16 -24.10
N MET A 68 2.67 -5.68 -24.66
CA MET A 68 1.72 -4.86 -23.93
C MET A 68 0.59 -5.70 -23.33
N PRO A 69 0.07 -5.37 -22.15
CA PRO A 69 0.48 -4.28 -21.30
C PRO A 69 1.75 -4.58 -20.48
N VAL A 70 2.54 -3.54 -20.20
CA VAL A 70 3.71 -3.61 -19.30
C VAL A 70 3.32 -3.04 -17.95
N ARG A 71 3.48 -3.82 -16.88
CA ARG A 71 3.10 -3.44 -15.52
C ARG A 71 4.32 -3.42 -14.62
N LEU A 72 4.75 -2.22 -14.18
CA LEU A 72 5.89 -2.04 -13.30
C LEU A 72 5.42 -1.59 -11.92
N SER A 73 5.81 -2.31 -10.86
CA SER A 73 5.47 -1.96 -9.48
C SER A 73 6.72 -1.67 -8.64
N GLU A 74 6.62 -0.74 -7.71
CA GLU A 74 7.70 -0.38 -6.80
C GLU A 74 7.16 -0.01 -5.42
N TYR A 75 7.77 -0.59 -4.38
CA TYR A 75 7.73 -0.01 -3.04
C TYR A 75 8.85 1.03 -2.96
N GLY A 76 8.59 2.19 -3.56
CA GLY A 76 9.59 3.22 -3.78
C GLY A 76 9.65 4.24 -2.66
N THR A 77 10.85 4.51 -2.16
CA THR A 77 11.05 5.62 -1.23
C THR A 77 11.00 6.95 -2.01
N CYS A 78 10.04 7.80 -1.65
CA CYS A 78 9.89 9.14 -2.20
C CYS A 78 10.09 10.19 -1.11
N TYR A 79 10.49 11.39 -1.51
CA TYR A 79 10.80 12.50 -0.61
C TYR A 79 10.01 13.73 -1.02
N ARG A 80 9.21 14.28 -0.09
CA ARG A 80 8.41 15.48 -0.35
C ARG A 80 8.76 16.56 0.66
N TYR A 81 9.00 17.75 0.16
CA TYR A 81 9.28 18.94 0.99
C TYR A 81 7.98 19.47 1.60
N GLU A 82 7.49 18.74 2.61
CA GLU A 82 6.32 19.18 3.37
C GLU A 82 6.73 20.27 4.36
N LYS A 83 5.99 21.39 4.41
CA LYS A 83 6.22 22.44 5.40
C LYS A 83 5.97 21.91 6.81
N SER A 84 6.71 22.39 7.81
CA SER A 84 6.64 21.90 9.19
C SER A 84 5.20 21.85 9.74
N GLY A 85 4.39 22.87 9.48
CA GLY A 85 2.99 22.94 9.91
C GLY A 85 2.03 21.99 9.17
N GLN A 86 2.49 21.30 8.13
CA GLN A 86 1.70 20.32 7.37
C GLN A 86 1.93 18.89 7.84
N LEU A 87 3.00 18.64 8.61
CA LEU A 87 3.32 17.30 9.12
C LEU A 87 2.24 16.82 10.09
N PHE A 88 1.82 15.57 9.95
CA PHE A 88 0.74 15.00 10.76
C PHE A 88 0.97 13.51 11.04
N GLY A 89 1.74 13.19 12.08
CA GLY A 89 2.07 11.82 12.47
C GLY A 89 2.52 10.97 11.27
N LEU A 90 1.96 9.77 11.12
CA LEU A 90 2.20 8.91 9.96
C LEU A 90 1.39 9.31 8.72
N MET A 91 0.39 10.18 8.88
CA MET A 91 -0.50 10.55 7.78
C MET A 91 0.15 11.50 6.77
N ARG A 92 1.14 12.31 7.19
CA ARG A 92 1.89 13.22 6.31
C ARG A 92 3.33 13.37 6.78
N VAL A 93 4.23 12.74 6.06
CA VAL A 93 5.67 12.63 6.35
C VAL A 93 6.51 13.15 5.17
N ARG A 94 7.77 13.45 5.40
CA ARG A 94 8.70 13.93 4.36
C ARG A 94 9.40 12.82 3.57
N SER A 95 9.65 11.68 4.21
CA SER A 95 10.15 10.46 3.56
C SER A 95 9.07 9.40 3.67
N LEU A 96 8.68 8.83 2.56
CA LEU A 96 7.54 7.93 2.47
C LEU A 96 7.83 6.73 1.56
N GLN A 97 7.24 5.59 1.90
CA GLN A 97 7.28 4.38 1.08
C GLN A 97 5.99 4.31 0.27
N MET A 98 6.07 4.58 -1.03
CA MET A 98 4.90 4.55 -1.92
C MET A 98 4.69 3.14 -2.46
N ASN A 99 3.49 2.60 -2.27
CA ASN A 99 3.04 1.41 -2.98
C ASN A 99 2.52 1.82 -4.36
N ASP A 100 3.43 1.95 -5.29
CA ASP A 100 3.22 2.60 -6.58
C ASP A 100 3.40 1.63 -7.74
N ALA A 101 2.65 1.82 -8.82
CA ALA A 101 2.89 1.13 -10.06
C ALA A 101 2.42 1.94 -11.27
N HIS A 102 3.02 1.60 -12.42
CA HIS A 102 2.71 2.20 -13.71
C HIS A 102 2.40 1.09 -14.71
N ILE A 103 1.22 1.19 -15.33
CA ILE A 103 0.75 0.25 -16.35
C ILE A 103 0.79 0.98 -17.68
N TYR A 104 1.61 0.49 -18.60
CA TYR A 104 1.67 0.99 -19.96
C TYR A 104 0.82 0.08 -20.85
N CYS A 105 -0.23 0.61 -21.45
CA CYS A 105 -1.17 -0.17 -22.24
C CYS A 105 -1.53 0.55 -23.55
N SER A 106 -2.08 -0.19 -24.49
CA SER A 106 -2.69 0.37 -25.69
C SER A 106 -4.12 0.86 -25.38
N ALA A 107 -4.71 1.67 -26.25
CA ALA A 107 -6.06 2.18 -26.07
C ALA A 107 -7.12 1.06 -25.96
N ASP A 108 -6.96 -0.02 -26.69
CA ASP A 108 -7.85 -1.19 -26.64
C ASP A 108 -7.72 -2.00 -25.36
N GLN A 109 -6.59 -1.89 -24.63
CA GLN A 109 -6.35 -2.55 -23.33
C GLN A 109 -6.74 -1.68 -22.13
N PHE A 110 -6.86 -0.36 -22.33
CA PHE A 110 -7.03 0.60 -21.23
C PHE A 110 -8.18 0.24 -20.30
N LYS A 111 -9.37 -0.02 -20.86
CA LYS A 111 -10.58 -0.27 -20.07
C LYS A 111 -10.40 -1.47 -19.13
N GLU A 112 -9.88 -2.57 -19.65
CA GLU A 112 -9.64 -3.79 -18.87
C GLU A 112 -8.62 -3.55 -17.76
N GLU A 113 -7.50 -2.88 -18.06
CA GLU A 113 -6.46 -2.57 -17.07
C GLU A 113 -7.00 -1.65 -15.96
N PHE A 114 -7.78 -0.63 -16.33
CA PHE A 114 -8.37 0.29 -15.37
C PHE A 114 -9.36 -0.39 -14.43
N ILE A 115 -10.24 -1.26 -14.96
CA ILE A 115 -11.18 -2.08 -14.17
C ILE A 115 -10.42 -3.02 -13.23
N ASN A 116 -9.36 -3.68 -13.69
CA ASN A 116 -8.56 -4.59 -12.90
C ASN A 116 -7.88 -3.89 -11.72
N VAL A 117 -7.42 -2.65 -11.90
CA VAL A 117 -6.89 -1.83 -10.80
C VAL A 117 -7.99 -1.53 -9.76
N CYS A 118 -9.19 -1.13 -10.18
CA CYS A 118 -10.29 -0.86 -9.27
C CYS A 118 -10.72 -2.12 -8.49
N LYS A 119 -10.78 -3.28 -9.15
CA LYS A 119 -11.07 -4.58 -8.49
C LYS A 119 -10.01 -4.92 -7.44
N MET A 120 -8.72 -4.71 -7.75
CA MET A 120 -7.63 -4.90 -6.79
C MET A 120 -7.83 -4.05 -5.53
N TYR A 121 -8.33 -2.81 -5.65
CA TYR A 121 -8.61 -1.97 -4.49
C TYR A 121 -9.72 -2.56 -3.63
N LEU A 122 -10.79 -3.07 -4.23
CA LEU A 122 -11.87 -3.70 -3.48
C LEU A 122 -11.42 -4.98 -2.77
N GLU A 123 -10.57 -5.80 -3.40
CA GLU A 123 -9.95 -6.97 -2.77
C GLU A 123 -9.13 -6.58 -1.53
N TYR A 124 -8.36 -5.49 -1.61
CA TYR A 124 -7.62 -4.99 -0.45
C TYR A 124 -8.55 -4.44 0.64
N PHE A 125 -9.62 -3.75 0.25
CA PHE A 125 -10.58 -3.22 1.22
C PHE A 125 -11.32 -4.34 1.96
N GLU A 126 -11.67 -5.41 1.27
CA GLU A 126 -12.22 -6.61 1.88
C GLU A 126 -11.22 -7.26 2.84
N LEU A 127 -9.95 -7.42 2.40
CA LEU A 127 -8.87 -8.00 3.22
C LEU A 127 -8.66 -7.25 4.55
N PHE A 128 -8.81 -5.93 4.55
CA PHE A 128 -8.61 -5.08 5.73
C PHE A 128 -9.92 -4.65 6.42
N ASP A 129 -11.07 -5.21 6.03
CA ASP A 129 -12.41 -4.85 6.54
C ASP A 129 -12.77 -3.36 6.38
N ILE A 130 -12.33 -2.74 5.30
CA ILE A 130 -12.61 -1.33 4.98
C ILE A 130 -13.96 -1.26 4.26
N LYS A 131 -15.06 -1.08 5.01
CA LYS A 131 -16.43 -1.08 4.46
C LYS A 131 -16.92 0.29 4.02
N LYS A 132 -16.35 1.36 4.58
CA LYS A 132 -16.78 2.73 4.30
C LYS A 132 -15.76 3.44 3.44
N TYR A 133 -16.08 3.62 2.17
CA TYR A 133 -15.27 4.38 1.20
C TYR A 133 -16.17 5.05 0.16
N THR A 134 -15.62 6.04 -0.55
CA THR A 134 -16.25 6.68 -1.71
C THR A 134 -15.22 6.79 -2.83
N MET A 135 -15.57 6.30 -4.02
CA MET A 135 -14.77 6.54 -5.22
C MET A 135 -15.16 7.91 -5.80
N ARG A 136 -14.17 8.73 -6.10
CA ARG A 136 -14.31 10.03 -6.73
C ARG A 136 -13.65 10.02 -8.09
N LEU A 137 -14.43 10.24 -9.15
CA LEU A 137 -13.89 10.58 -10.46
C LEU A 137 -13.59 12.08 -10.48
N SER A 138 -12.32 12.42 -10.42
CA SER A 138 -11.83 13.79 -10.49
C SER A 138 -11.64 14.19 -11.94
N LEU A 139 -12.41 15.18 -12.40
CA LEU A 139 -12.45 15.70 -13.76
C LEU A 139 -11.66 17.02 -13.85
N HIS A 140 -11.27 17.40 -15.07
CA HIS A 140 -10.70 18.73 -15.31
C HIS A 140 -11.75 19.84 -15.17
N ASP A 141 -11.29 21.08 -15.07
CA ASP A 141 -12.10 22.29 -15.26
C ASP A 141 -11.64 22.99 -16.54
N LYS A 142 -12.54 23.10 -17.53
CA LYS A 142 -12.28 23.73 -18.83
C LYS A 142 -11.72 25.14 -18.74
N LYS A 143 -12.00 25.88 -17.65
CA LYS A 143 -11.50 27.25 -17.42
C LYS A 143 -10.00 27.31 -17.11
N HIS A 144 -9.39 26.17 -16.78
CA HIS A 144 -7.99 26.08 -16.39
C HIS A 144 -7.14 25.24 -17.36
N LEU A 145 -7.63 25.03 -18.60
CA LEU A 145 -6.82 24.48 -19.70
C LEU A 145 -5.70 25.46 -20.06
N GLY A 146 -4.50 24.95 -20.28
CA GLY A 146 -3.30 25.75 -20.53
C GLY A 146 -2.67 26.41 -19.29
N ASP A 147 -3.29 26.26 -18.11
CA ASP A 147 -2.81 26.74 -16.81
C ASP A 147 -2.57 25.55 -15.86
N LYS A 148 -3.61 25.10 -15.17
CA LYS A 148 -3.56 23.94 -14.26
C LYS A 148 -3.51 22.62 -15.01
N TYR A 149 -4.13 22.53 -16.18
CA TYR A 149 -4.27 21.33 -17.00
C TYR A 149 -3.63 21.54 -18.37
N VAL A 150 -3.12 20.48 -18.96
CA VAL A 150 -2.61 20.53 -20.34
C VAL A 150 -3.71 20.98 -21.30
N ASP A 151 -3.34 21.78 -22.31
CA ASP A 151 -4.26 22.33 -23.29
C ASP A 151 -4.57 21.36 -24.42
N GLU A 152 -5.31 20.30 -24.07
CA GLU A 152 -5.72 19.20 -24.98
C GLU A 152 -7.21 18.88 -24.75
N PRO A 153 -8.14 19.79 -25.09
CA PRO A 153 -9.55 19.68 -24.70
C PRO A 153 -10.26 18.43 -25.22
N GLU A 154 -9.93 17.96 -26.42
CA GLU A 154 -10.51 16.75 -27.00
C GLU A 154 -10.06 15.49 -26.26
N LEU A 155 -8.77 15.42 -25.95
CA LEU A 155 -8.18 14.30 -25.22
C LEU A 155 -8.73 14.18 -23.78
N TRP A 156 -9.00 15.31 -23.13
CA TRP A 156 -9.67 15.35 -21.83
C TRP A 156 -11.06 14.73 -21.89
N LEU A 157 -11.88 15.15 -22.86
CA LEU A 157 -13.25 14.64 -23.01
C LEU A 157 -13.25 13.14 -23.32
N GLU A 158 -12.37 12.70 -24.19
CA GLU A 158 -12.23 11.30 -24.59
C GLU A 158 -11.78 10.42 -23.39
N THR A 159 -10.73 10.81 -22.69
CA THR A 159 -10.19 10.03 -21.56
C THR A 159 -11.13 10.01 -20.36
N GLU A 160 -11.81 11.11 -20.05
CA GLU A 160 -12.85 11.12 -19.02
C GLU A 160 -14.00 10.20 -19.37
N GLN A 161 -14.39 10.15 -20.66
CA GLN A 161 -15.42 9.22 -21.11
C GLN A 161 -14.99 7.76 -20.99
N TRP A 162 -13.74 7.43 -21.35
CA TRP A 162 -13.20 6.07 -21.16
C TRP A 162 -13.20 5.63 -19.70
N VAL A 163 -12.90 6.55 -18.78
CA VAL A 163 -12.93 6.24 -17.34
C VAL A 163 -14.37 6.01 -16.87
N ARG A 164 -15.36 6.82 -17.30
CA ARG A 164 -16.77 6.60 -16.98
C ARG A 164 -17.24 5.23 -17.48
N GLU A 165 -16.96 4.91 -18.74
CA GLU A 165 -17.31 3.61 -19.33
C GLU A 165 -16.67 2.43 -18.55
N ALA A 166 -15.41 2.57 -18.14
CA ALA A 166 -14.74 1.54 -17.36
C ALA A 166 -15.38 1.37 -15.97
N LEU A 167 -15.76 2.46 -15.31
CA LEU A 167 -16.41 2.42 -14.01
C LEU A 167 -17.81 1.82 -14.08
N ASP A 168 -18.59 2.22 -15.09
CA ASP A 168 -19.96 1.74 -15.31
C ASP A 168 -19.96 0.24 -15.67
N GLU A 169 -19.06 -0.18 -16.59
CA GLU A 169 -18.91 -1.60 -16.97
C GLU A 169 -18.40 -2.46 -15.81
N GLY A 170 -17.52 -1.90 -14.98
CA GLY A 170 -17.02 -2.56 -13.77
C GLY A 170 -18.05 -2.62 -12.63
N GLY A 171 -19.18 -1.91 -12.75
CA GLY A 171 -20.22 -1.83 -11.72
C GLY A 171 -19.81 -1.06 -10.47
N PHE A 172 -18.87 -0.10 -10.59
CA PHE A 172 -18.39 0.68 -9.47
C PHE A 172 -19.31 1.88 -9.19
N ASN A 173 -19.59 2.13 -7.91
CA ASN A 173 -20.30 3.33 -7.48
C ASN A 173 -19.29 4.47 -7.29
N TYR A 174 -19.51 5.60 -7.96
CA TYR A 174 -18.63 6.76 -7.87
C TYR A 174 -19.42 8.08 -7.91
N ILE A 175 -18.74 9.15 -7.52
CA ILE A 175 -19.22 10.53 -7.68
C ILE A 175 -18.23 11.30 -8.54
N GLU A 176 -18.70 12.24 -9.35
CA GLU A 176 -17.86 13.12 -10.15
C GLU A 176 -17.55 14.43 -9.42
N VAL A 177 -16.28 14.85 -9.45
CA VAL A 177 -15.82 16.09 -8.85
C VAL A 177 -15.00 16.88 -9.87
N PRO A 178 -15.54 17.99 -10.42
CA PRO A 178 -14.82 18.83 -11.36
C PRO A 178 -13.67 19.59 -10.68
N GLY A 179 -12.61 19.86 -11.44
CA GLY A 179 -11.50 20.70 -11.00
C GLY A 179 -10.45 20.02 -10.13
N GLU A 180 -10.55 18.69 -9.88
CA GLU A 180 -9.63 17.93 -9.03
C GLU A 180 -8.75 16.91 -9.79
N ALA A 181 -8.82 16.86 -11.12
CA ALA A 181 -7.98 15.99 -11.94
C ALA A 181 -6.48 16.30 -11.75
N ALA A 182 -5.60 15.35 -12.12
CA ALA A 182 -4.18 15.64 -12.28
C ALA A 182 -3.96 16.54 -13.51
N PHE A 183 -2.82 17.19 -13.63
CA PHE A 183 -2.55 18.08 -14.76
C PHE A 183 -2.47 17.30 -16.11
N TYR A 184 -2.24 16.00 -16.05
CA TYR A 184 -2.00 15.09 -17.16
C TYR A 184 -3.15 14.13 -17.46
N GLY A 185 -4.25 14.17 -16.71
CA GLY A 185 -5.42 13.32 -16.96
C GLY A 185 -6.38 13.13 -15.79
N PRO A 186 -7.54 12.50 -16.05
CA PRO A 186 -8.54 12.20 -15.02
C PRO A 186 -8.03 11.13 -14.06
N LYS A 187 -8.63 11.10 -12.86
CA LYS A 187 -8.24 10.13 -11.84
C LYS A 187 -9.41 9.68 -10.99
N ILE A 188 -9.31 8.46 -10.47
CA ILE A 188 -10.12 7.99 -9.36
C ILE A 188 -9.32 8.14 -8.07
N ASP A 189 -9.90 8.86 -7.11
CA ASP A 189 -9.44 8.91 -5.74
C ASP A 189 -10.42 8.16 -4.84
N VAL A 190 -9.94 7.18 -4.09
CA VAL A 190 -10.79 6.46 -3.14
C VAL A 190 -10.63 7.07 -1.77
N GLN A 191 -11.71 7.71 -1.31
CA GLN A 191 -11.76 8.40 -0.03
C GLN A 191 -12.20 7.45 1.07
N VAL A 192 -11.51 7.52 2.21
CA VAL A 192 -11.85 6.85 3.47
C VAL A 192 -11.85 7.87 4.60
N TRP A 193 -12.34 7.48 5.78
CA TRP A 193 -12.42 8.36 6.94
C TRP A 193 -11.60 7.80 8.10
N SER A 194 -10.84 8.67 8.75
CA SER A 194 -10.19 8.37 10.03
C SER A 194 -11.21 8.15 11.15
N ALA A 195 -10.77 7.63 12.28
CA ALA A 195 -11.62 7.42 13.46
C ALA A 195 -12.29 8.71 13.97
N ILE A 196 -11.68 9.87 13.74
CA ILE A 196 -12.21 11.20 14.08
C ILE A 196 -13.05 11.82 12.96
N GLY A 197 -13.38 11.05 11.91
CA GLY A 197 -14.22 11.50 10.80
C GLY A 197 -13.51 12.37 9.76
N LYS A 198 -12.18 12.52 9.80
CA LYS A 198 -11.41 13.25 8.79
C LYS A 198 -11.27 12.39 7.53
N GLU A 199 -11.69 12.94 6.40
CA GLU A 199 -11.57 12.32 5.09
C GLU A 199 -10.14 12.44 4.54
N PHE A 200 -9.67 11.39 3.85
CA PHE A 200 -8.41 11.40 3.11
C PHE A 200 -8.40 10.32 2.01
N THR A 201 -7.56 10.54 1.00
CA THR A 201 -7.39 9.58 -0.10
C THR A 201 -6.51 8.42 0.33
N LEU A 202 -7.05 7.20 0.23
CA LEU A 202 -6.32 5.97 0.51
C LEU A 202 -5.75 5.34 -0.75
N ALA A 203 -6.52 5.29 -1.83
CA ALA A 203 -6.09 4.70 -3.09
C ALA A 203 -6.33 5.67 -4.25
N THR A 204 -5.52 5.57 -5.29
CA THR A 204 -5.64 6.40 -6.49
C THR A 204 -5.35 5.60 -7.74
N ASN A 205 -6.11 5.86 -8.80
CA ASN A 205 -5.95 5.31 -10.14
C ASN A 205 -6.07 6.46 -11.14
N GLN A 206 -4.97 6.82 -11.79
CA GLN A 206 -4.83 8.04 -12.60
C GLN A 206 -4.45 7.69 -14.02
N VAL A 207 -5.10 8.31 -14.97
CA VAL A 207 -4.79 8.17 -16.40
C VAL A 207 -3.82 9.27 -16.80
N ASP A 208 -2.77 8.90 -17.51
CA ASP A 208 -1.77 9.83 -18.06
C ASP A 208 -1.64 9.60 -19.57
N PHE A 209 -2.08 10.59 -20.30
CA PHE A 209 -1.99 10.65 -21.77
C PHE A 209 -0.93 11.66 -22.27
N VAL A 210 -0.18 12.29 -21.36
CA VAL A 210 0.75 13.40 -21.67
C VAL A 210 2.21 13.01 -21.43
N VAL A 211 2.55 12.52 -20.24
CA VAL A 211 3.94 12.30 -19.86
C VAL A 211 4.61 11.18 -20.68
N PRO A 212 3.91 10.11 -21.11
CA PRO A 212 4.48 9.13 -22.03
C PRO A 212 5.04 9.74 -23.31
N GLU A 213 4.35 10.71 -23.91
CA GLU A 213 4.83 11.43 -25.11
C GLU A 213 6.08 12.28 -24.79
N ARG A 214 6.11 12.98 -23.66
CA ARG A 214 7.28 13.76 -23.22
C ARG A 214 8.54 12.90 -23.04
N PHE A 215 8.36 11.60 -22.76
CA PHE A 215 9.46 10.62 -22.65
C PHE A 215 9.73 9.87 -23.96
N ASP A 216 9.08 10.22 -25.09
CA ASP A 216 9.13 9.51 -26.37
C ASP A 216 8.88 8.00 -26.19
N LEU A 217 7.94 7.65 -25.27
CA LEU A 217 7.59 6.25 -25.07
C LEU A 217 6.83 5.74 -26.26
N SER A 218 7.24 4.59 -26.79
CA SER A 218 6.57 4.02 -27.95
C SER A 218 6.60 2.50 -27.96
N TYR A 219 5.63 1.91 -28.64
CA TYR A 219 5.58 0.51 -29.02
C TYR A 219 5.12 0.38 -30.48
N LYS A 220 5.47 -0.73 -31.14
CA LYS A 220 4.98 -1.04 -32.49
C LYS A 220 3.63 -1.72 -32.43
N ASP A 221 2.63 -1.17 -33.12
CA ASP A 221 1.31 -1.80 -33.27
C ASP A 221 1.35 -3.02 -34.20
N LYS A 222 0.19 -3.66 -34.40
CA LYS A 222 0.03 -4.82 -35.29
C LYS A 222 0.37 -4.54 -36.75
N ASN A 223 0.33 -3.27 -37.14
CA ASN A 223 0.63 -2.80 -38.51
C ASN A 223 2.07 -2.34 -38.65
N GLY A 224 2.87 -2.35 -37.58
CA GLY A 224 4.25 -1.90 -37.57
C GLY A 224 4.44 -0.39 -37.32
N ASN A 225 3.36 0.35 -37.04
CA ASN A 225 3.41 1.78 -36.74
C ASN A 225 3.84 2.02 -35.29
N GLN A 226 4.56 3.11 -35.04
CA GLN A 226 4.86 3.56 -33.70
C GLN A 226 3.62 4.20 -33.06
N GLN A 227 3.28 3.77 -31.85
CA GLN A 227 2.20 4.27 -31.03
C GLN A 227 2.71 4.67 -29.64
N THR A 228 2.20 5.76 -29.10
CA THR A 228 2.46 6.15 -27.71
C THR A 228 1.53 5.34 -26.77
N PRO A 229 2.05 4.69 -25.73
CA PRO A 229 1.18 4.00 -24.77
C PRO A 229 0.45 4.99 -23.87
N ILE A 230 -0.73 4.60 -23.39
CA ILE A 230 -1.38 5.23 -22.25
C ILE A 230 -0.68 4.72 -20.98
N CYS A 231 -0.47 5.60 -19.99
CA CYS A 231 0.06 5.19 -18.70
C CYS A 231 -1.02 5.31 -17.62
N ILE A 232 -1.23 4.23 -16.86
CA ILE A 232 -2.06 4.24 -15.68
C ILE A 232 -1.14 4.27 -14.46
N HIS A 233 -1.24 5.33 -13.65
CA HIS A 233 -0.57 5.44 -12.36
C HIS A 233 -1.51 4.93 -11.28
N ARG A 234 -1.07 3.97 -10.46
CA ARG A 234 -1.92 3.45 -9.40
C ARG A 234 -1.17 3.31 -8.08
N ALA A 235 -1.83 3.65 -7.00
CA ALA A 235 -1.38 3.42 -5.63
C ALA A 235 -2.56 2.88 -4.80
N PRO A 236 -2.64 1.57 -4.54
CA PRO A 236 -3.80 0.95 -3.89
C PRO A 236 -3.88 1.22 -2.39
N LEU A 237 -2.74 1.48 -1.75
CA LEU A 237 -2.62 1.64 -0.29
C LEU A 237 -1.91 2.95 0.09
N SER A 238 -1.85 3.92 -0.82
CA SER A 238 -1.15 5.19 -0.61
C SER A 238 0.33 4.97 -0.24
N THR A 239 0.78 5.54 0.86
CA THR A 239 2.08 5.28 1.45
C THR A 239 1.96 4.30 2.61
N HIS A 240 3.00 3.50 2.88
CA HIS A 240 3.00 2.58 4.02
C HIS A 240 2.73 3.30 5.35
N GLU A 241 3.35 4.46 5.54
CA GLU A 241 3.18 5.24 6.76
C GLU A 241 1.71 5.65 6.96
N ARG A 242 1.09 6.23 5.92
CA ARG A 242 -0.31 6.64 5.97
C ARG A 242 -1.23 5.45 6.16
N PHE A 243 -0.99 4.35 5.45
CA PHE A 243 -1.80 3.16 5.56
C PHE A 243 -1.68 2.51 6.95
N ILE A 244 -0.47 2.40 7.51
CA ILE A 244 -0.26 1.93 8.88
C ILE A 244 -0.98 2.84 9.88
N GLY A 245 -0.84 4.17 9.72
CA GLY A 245 -1.56 5.14 10.56
C GLY A 245 -3.08 4.95 10.51
N PHE A 246 -3.62 4.77 9.31
CA PHE A 246 -5.04 4.47 9.11
C PHE A 246 -5.44 3.15 9.77
N LEU A 247 -4.70 2.06 9.58
CA LEU A 247 -5.02 0.76 10.17
C LEU A 247 -4.97 0.78 11.71
N ILE A 248 -4.04 1.55 12.31
CA ILE A 248 -4.00 1.74 13.76
C ILE A 248 -5.31 2.35 14.27
N GLU A 249 -5.83 3.35 13.57
CA GLU A 249 -7.11 3.98 13.92
C GLU A 249 -8.29 3.05 13.60
N HIS A 250 -8.30 2.42 12.42
CA HIS A 250 -9.36 1.55 11.94
C HIS A 250 -9.61 0.37 12.89
N PHE A 251 -8.56 -0.32 13.32
CA PHE A 251 -8.65 -1.41 14.28
C PHE A 251 -8.61 -0.94 15.74
N GLY A 252 -8.48 0.37 16.00
CA GLY A 252 -8.27 0.89 17.36
C GLY A 252 -7.03 0.28 18.03
N GLY A 253 -6.01 -0.10 17.26
CA GLY A 253 -4.81 -0.82 17.67
C GLY A 253 -5.04 -2.31 17.96
N ASN A 254 -6.26 -2.84 17.79
CA ASN A 254 -6.58 -4.26 18.00
C ASN A 254 -6.50 -4.99 16.64
N PHE A 255 -5.31 -5.14 16.14
CA PHE A 255 -5.08 -5.81 14.87
C PHE A 255 -5.57 -7.27 14.88
N PRO A 256 -6.09 -7.80 13.77
CA PRO A 256 -6.27 -9.24 13.60
C PRO A 256 -4.93 -9.96 13.72
N LEU A 257 -4.95 -11.25 14.06
CA LEU A 257 -3.75 -12.02 14.40
C LEU A 257 -2.65 -11.91 13.33
N TRP A 258 -3.01 -12.02 12.06
CA TRP A 258 -2.06 -11.99 10.94
C TRP A 258 -1.34 -10.63 10.76
N LEU A 259 -1.94 -9.51 11.22
CA LEU A 259 -1.36 -8.16 11.18
C LEU A 259 -0.65 -7.74 12.46
N ALA A 260 -0.95 -8.39 13.60
CA ALA A 260 -0.44 -7.96 14.89
C ALA A 260 1.09 -7.98 14.96
N PRO A 261 1.77 -6.92 15.44
CA PRO A 261 3.23 -6.88 15.60
C PRO A 261 3.76 -7.99 16.50
N VAL A 262 3.03 -8.28 17.59
CA VAL A 262 3.23 -9.44 18.46
C VAL A 262 1.94 -10.23 18.43
N GLN A 263 2.02 -11.44 17.89
CA GLN A 263 0.87 -12.33 17.71
C GLN A 263 0.60 -13.16 18.98
N VAL A 264 1.66 -13.67 19.57
CA VAL A 264 1.60 -14.58 20.72
C VAL A 264 2.57 -14.12 21.82
N ALA A 265 2.13 -14.08 23.07
CA ALA A 265 2.98 -13.92 24.24
C ALA A 265 3.00 -15.22 25.05
N VAL A 266 4.19 -15.77 25.30
CA VAL A 266 4.37 -16.94 26.16
C VAL A 266 4.75 -16.47 27.58
N LEU A 267 3.93 -16.85 28.57
CA LEU A 267 3.91 -16.32 29.91
C LEU A 267 4.17 -17.45 30.94
N PRO A 268 5.41 -17.76 31.28
CA PRO A 268 5.71 -18.73 32.34
C PRO A 268 5.23 -18.24 33.70
N VAL A 269 4.61 -19.12 34.51
CA VAL A 269 4.12 -18.81 35.86
C VAL A 269 5.23 -18.70 36.89
N SER A 270 6.39 -19.30 36.59
CA SER A 270 7.61 -19.24 37.42
C SER A 270 8.84 -19.52 36.58
N GLU A 271 10.02 -19.15 37.11
CA GLU A 271 11.33 -19.38 36.47
C GLU A 271 11.62 -20.86 36.19
N LYS A 272 11.03 -21.78 36.98
CA LYS A 272 11.22 -23.23 36.83
C LYS A 272 10.77 -23.77 35.47
N VAL A 273 9.89 -23.09 34.80
CA VAL A 273 9.35 -23.50 33.49
C VAL A 273 9.80 -22.58 32.33
N ASN A 274 10.83 -21.74 32.57
CA ASN A 274 11.32 -20.82 31.54
C ASN A 274 11.89 -21.56 30.31
N ASP A 275 12.56 -22.70 30.52
CA ASP A 275 13.10 -23.48 29.40
C ASP A 275 11.97 -24.06 28.54
N TYR A 276 10.91 -24.55 29.17
CA TYR A 276 9.71 -25.01 28.45
C TYR A 276 9.05 -23.87 27.68
N ALA A 277 8.86 -22.71 28.31
CA ALA A 277 8.30 -21.52 27.67
C ALA A 277 9.16 -21.05 26.49
N ARG A 278 10.48 -21.09 26.62
CA ARG A 278 11.43 -20.75 25.56
C ARG A 278 11.33 -21.71 24.38
N ASN A 279 11.21 -23.00 24.63
CA ASN A 279 11.04 -24.01 23.58
C ASN A 279 9.73 -23.76 22.77
N ILE A 280 8.62 -23.43 23.46
CA ILE A 280 7.35 -23.06 22.80
C ILE A 280 7.53 -21.80 21.96
N THR A 281 8.19 -20.78 22.52
CA THR A 281 8.43 -19.52 21.80
C THR A 281 9.24 -19.75 20.53
N ASN A 282 10.32 -20.53 20.61
CA ASN A 282 11.15 -20.87 19.46
C ASN A 282 10.35 -21.65 18.40
N LYS A 283 9.56 -22.64 18.83
CA LYS A 283 8.69 -23.42 17.94
C LYS A 283 7.70 -22.52 17.18
N LEU A 284 7.12 -21.49 17.82
CA LEU A 284 6.26 -20.51 17.18
C LEU A 284 7.04 -19.67 16.15
N ILE A 285 8.23 -19.20 16.51
CA ILE A 285 9.10 -18.40 15.64
C ILE A 285 9.54 -19.21 14.41
N ASP A 286 9.89 -20.48 14.59
CA ASP A 286 10.27 -21.39 13.50
C ASP A 286 9.13 -21.60 12.46
N HIS A 287 7.87 -21.27 12.85
CA HIS A 287 6.70 -21.29 11.98
C HIS A 287 6.25 -19.87 11.57
N ASP A 288 7.17 -18.91 11.54
CA ASP A 288 6.93 -17.51 11.13
C ASP A 288 5.88 -16.78 12.00
N ILE A 289 5.59 -17.25 13.22
CA ILE A 289 4.71 -16.58 14.17
C ILE A 289 5.53 -15.58 15.00
N ARG A 290 5.11 -14.31 15.02
CA ARG A 290 5.75 -13.24 15.82
C ARG A 290 5.41 -13.44 17.29
N ALA A 291 6.19 -14.29 17.96
CA ALA A 291 6.03 -14.64 19.36
C ALA A 291 7.03 -13.90 20.25
N MET A 292 6.63 -13.62 21.50
CA MET A 292 7.49 -13.09 22.54
C MET A 292 7.41 -13.94 23.80
N LEU A 293 8.54 -14.07 24.50
CA LEU A 293 8.62 -14.67 25.82
C LEU A 293 8.66 -13.56 26.88
N ASP A 294 7.81 -13.64 27.91
CA ASP A 294 7.89 -12.79 29.09
C ASP A 294 8.39 -13.61 30.28
N ASP A 295 9.71 -13.83 30.36
CA ASP A 295 10.40 -14.60 31.40
C ASP A 295 10.80 -13.78 32.65
N ARG A 296 10.27 -12.54 32.78
CA ARG A 296 10.50 -11.73 33.99
C ARG A 296 9.94 -12.43 35.23
N SER A 297 10.51 -12.10 36.39
CA SER A 297 10.11 -12.69 37.70
C SER A 297 8.77 -12.13 38.25
N ASP A 298 7.96 -11.47 37.39
CA ASP A 298 6.65 -10.95 37.77
C ASP A 298 5.62 -12.06 37.98
N LYS A 299 4.58 -11.79 38.80
CA LYS A 299 3.41 -12.66 38.91
C LYS A 299 2.69 -12.79 37.55
N VAL A 300 2.20 -13.98 37.24
CA VAL A 300 1.53 -14.26 35.96
C VAL A 300 0.39 -13.28 35.63
N GLY A 301 -0.39 -12.85 36.64
CA GLY A 301 -1.44 -11.85 36.46
C GLY A 301 -0.92 -10.48 35.98
N ALA A 302 0.29 -10.07 36.39
CA ALA A 302 0.93 -8.85 35.93
C ALA A 302 1.40 -8.99 34.47
N LYS A 303 1.94 -10.17 34.12
CA LYS A 303 2.32 -10.49 32.71
C LYS A 303 1.13 -10.49 31.78
N ILE A 304 0.00 -11.13 32.18
CA ILE A 304 -1.27 -11.13 31.42
C ILE A 304 -1.73 -9.68 31.21
N ARG A 305 -1.82 -8.89 32.28
CA ARG A 305 -2.24 -7.49 32.19
C ARG A 305 -1.37 -6.67 31.23
N LYS A 306 -0.05 -6.88 31.26
CA LYS A 306 0.87 -6.20 30.34
C LYS A 306 0.62 -6.61 28.88
N ALA A 307 0.43 -7.90 28.62
CA ALA A 307 0.12 -8.41 27.30
C ALA A 307 -1.23 -7.85 26.79
N GLU A 308 -2.25 -7.75 27.65
CA GLU A 308 -3.55 -7.14 27.32
C GLU A 308 -3.42 -5.64 27.01
N ILE A 309 -2.64 -4.88 27.81
CA ILE A 309 -2.35 -3.45 27.54
C ILE A 309 -1.65 -3.28 26.20
N ASN A 310 -0.70 -4.17 25.89
CA ASN A 310 0.01 -4.19 24.60
C ASN A 310 -0.81 -4.81 23.47
N ARG A 311 -2.07 -5.16 23.72
CA ARG A 311 -3.03 -5.66 22.73
C ARG A 311 -2.59 -6.94 22.03
N VAL A 312 -1.83 -7.81 22.72
CA VAL A 312 -1.43 -9.11 22.19
C VAL A 312 -2.67 -10.00 22.01
N ASN A 313 -2.78 -10.64 20.84
CA ASN A 313 -3.95 -11.45 20.49
C ASN A 313 -4.06 -12.73 21.29
N VAL A 314 -2.94 -13.45 21.46
CA VAL A 314 -2.89 -14.76 22.09
C VAL A 314 -1.86 -14.77 23.22
N MET A 315 -2.24 -15.22 24.38
CA MET A 315 -1.36 -15.43 25.53
C MET A 315 -1.33 -16.92 25.87
N LEU A 316 -0.15 -17.49 25.94
CA LEU A 316 0.08 -18.88 26.34
C LEU A 316 0.66 -18.90 27.74
N ILE A 317 -0.15 -19.30 28.69
CA ILE A 317 0.27 -19.46 30.10
C ILE A 317 0.81 -20.86 30.27
N VAL A 318 2.02 -20.98 30.81
CA VAL A 318 2.68 -22.25 31.01
C VAL A 318 3.18 -22.38 32.45
N GLY A 319 2.81 -23.48 33.05
CA GLY A 319 3.20 -23.88 34.40
C GLY A 319 3.74 -25.33 34.44
N PRO A 320 4.05 -25.87 35.64
CA PRO A 320 4.53 -27.25 35.73
C PRO A 320 3.58 -28.31 35.15
N LYS A 321 2.28 -28.10 35.29
CA LYS A 321 1.27 -29.03 34.73
C LYS A 321 1.28 -29.03 33.19
N GLU A 322 1.36 -27.84 32.57
CA GLU A 322 1.46 -27.69 31.13
C GLU A 322 2.75 -28.33 30.61
N GLN A 323 3.87 -28.15 31.31
CA GLN A 323 5.15 -28.78 30.98
C GLN A 323 5.07 -30.30 31.07
N GLU A 324 4.47 -30.87 32.14
CA GLU A 324 4.34 -32.33 32.36
C GLU A 324 3.49 -32.97 31.28
N ASN A 325 2.41 -32.29 30.83
CA ASN A 325 1.47 -32.83 29.87
C ASN A 325 1.73 -32.36 28.41
N ASN A 326 2.81 -31.63 28.17
CA ASN A 326 3.16 -31.05 26.88
C ASN A 326 2.03 -30.19 26.26
N THR A 327 1.37 -29.37 27.09
CA THR A 327 0.24 -28.53 26.74
C THR A 327 0.52 -27.06 27.04
N VAL A 328 -0.43 -26.18 26.67
CA VAL A 328 -0.43 -24.77 27.04
C VAL A 328 -1.84 -24.34 27.44
N SER A 329 -1.95 -23.43 28.41
CA SER A 329 -3.23 -22.78 28.72
C SER A 329 -3.35 -21.53 27.84
N VAL A 330 -4.40 -21.48 27.03
CA VAL A 330 -4.62 -20.45 25.99
C VAL A 330 -5.57 -19.39 26.52
N ARG A 331 -5.15 -18.14 26.41
CA ARG A 331 -6.01 -16.99 26.63
C ARG A 331 -6.01 -16.12 25.38
N ARG A 332 -7.18 -15.81 24.87
CA ARG A 332 -7.33 -14.91 23.73
C ARG A 332 -7.92 -13.58 24.16
N LYS A 333 -7.48 -12.55 23.46
CA LYS A 333 -8.05 -11.21 23.58
C LYS A 333 -9.54 -11.28 23.22
N PHE A 334 -10.38 -10.61 23.99
CA PHE A 334 -11.83 -10.60 23.88
C PHE A 334 -12.55 -11.90 24.25
N SER A 335 -11.96 -13.08 24.07
CA SER A 335 -12.59 -14.36 24.39
C SER A 335 -12.21 -14.87 25.80
N GLY A 336 -11.16 -14.33 26.39
CA GLY A 336 -10.72 -14.72 27.73
C GLY A 336 -9.96 -16.05 27.75
N ASP A 337 -10.13 -16.82 28.82
CA ASP A 337 -9.51 -18.11 29.03
C ASP A 337 -10.23 -19.22 28.23
N LEU A 338 -9.51 -19.90 27.36
CA LEU A 338 -10.01 -20.99 26.51
C LEU A 338 -9.61 -22.36 27.02
N GLY A 339 -8.92 -22.43 28.17
CA GLY A 339 -8.45 -23.68 28.75
C GLY A 339 -7.14 -24.19 28.16
N THR A 340 -6.86 -25.46 28.42
CA THR A 340 -5.59 -26.11 28.09
C THR A 340 -5.70 -26.87 26.76
N VAL A 341 -4.73 -26.67 25.89
CA VAL A 341 -4.69 -27.24 24.54
C VAL A 341 -3.31 -27.88 24.29
N ASP A 342 -3.29 -28.93 23.48
CA ASP A 342 -2.05 -29.53 22.97
C ASP A 342 -1.27 -28.51 22.10
N GLN A 343 0.06 -28.51 22.22
CA GLN A 343 0.92 -27.54 21.51
C GLN A 343 0.81 -27.63 19.99
N ASP A 344 0.73 -28.86 19.42
CA ASP A 344 0.72 -29.06 17.97
C ASP A 344 -0.63 -28.70 17.37
N ILE A 345 -1.71 -28.97 18.12
CA ILE A 345 -3.06 -28.54 17.73
C ILE A 345 -3.14 -27.00 17.71
N LEU A 346 -2.65 -26.34 18.76
CA LEU A 346 -2.63 -24.88 18.80
C LEU A 346 -1.79 -24.29 17.68
N LEU A 347 -0.57 -24.80 17.46
CA LEU A 347 0.32 -24.32 16.41
C LEU A 347 -0.36 -24.40 15.03
N SER A 348 -0.97 -25.54 14.71
CA SER A 348 -1.69 -25.75 13.46
C SER A 348 -2.85 -24.75 13.30
N THR A 349 -3.58 -24.50 14.38
CA THR A 349 -4.70 -23.53 14.41
C THR A 349 -4.21 -22.12 14.13
N LEU A 350 -3.13 -21.67 14.80
CA LEU A 350 -2.57 -20.32 14.61
C LEU A 350 -2.00 -20.13 13.19
N VAL A 351 -1.28 -21.13 12.68
CA VAL A 351 -0.74 -21.09 11.32
C VAL A 351 -1.87 -20.96 10.29
N ASN A 352 -2.95 -21.71 10.42
CA ASN A 352 -4.10 -21.62 9.51
C ASN A 352 -4.79 -20.26 9.61
N GLU A 353 -5.06 -19.77 10.83
CA GLU A 353 -5.67 -18.45 11.05
C GLU A 353 -4.86 -17.32 10.42
N ILE A 354 -3.53 -17.36 10.57
CA ILE A 354 -2.61 -16.38 9.96
C ILE A 354 -2.61 -16.49 8.43
N LYS A 355 -2.56 -17.73 7.91
CA LYS A 355 -2.55 -17.99 6.47
C LYS A 355 -3.85 -17.55 5.79
N ASP A 356 -4.97 -17.80 6.43
CA ASP A 356 -6.30 -17.43 5.94
C ASP A 356 -6.60 -15.95 6.12
N ARG A 357 -5.70 -15.20 6.78
CA ARG A 357 -5.86 -13.76 7.08
C ARG A 357 -7.19 -13.45 7.74
N SER A 358 -7.58 -14.29 8.68
CA SER A 358 -8.85 -14.16 9.39
C SER A 358 -8.94 -12.80 10.10
N LEU A 359 -10.08 -12.12 9.94
CA LEU A 359 -10.41 -10.89 10.64
C LEU A 359 -11.07 -11.15 12.00
N THR A 360 -11.49 -12.39 12.25
CA THR A 360 -12.12 -12.79 13.51
C THR A 360 -11.06 -13.03 14.59
N HIS A 361 -11.37 -12.61 15.80
CA HIS A 361 -10.59 -12.94 17.01
C HIS A 361 -11.10 -14.26 17.61
N SER A 362 -11.20 -15.31 16.78
CA SER A 362 -11.71 -16.63 17.17
C SER A 362 -10.82 -17.32 18.21
#